data_4332bdc735aa376f941aca757ed9714f
#
_entry.id   4332bdc735aa376f941aca757ed9714f
#
_cell.length_a   1.000
_cell.length_b   1.000
_cell.length_c   1.000
_cell.angle_alpha   90.00
_cell.angle_beta   90.00
_cell.angle_gamma   90.00
#
_symmetry.space_group_name_H-M   'P 1'
#
loop_
_entity.id
_entity.type
_entity.pdbx_description
1 polymer ?
#
loop_
_entity_poly.entity_id
_entity_poly.type
_entity_poly.pdbx_seq_one_letter_code
_entity_poly.pdbx_strand_id
1 'polypeptide(L)'
;MRNWAFYLPFCYTLFIRFSKVSQFISWVAIYIIPTLLVFLSFYEKGMFSFLLCYFLSVMLVYNYYEIGYIQNDTETIKKENNPTLRLTMIQLQYYKSHFILIYSSRIFWGILLSLLLYLLSDSVSYFICSSILLLLLYQVYNNVRNRFTLFLHFLLVIIRYWAIILYFPISLSFMCYLLLLFPVLNLLERSSE
;
A
#
# COMPACT_ATOMS: atom_id res chain seq x y z
N MET A 1 -4.68 -15.17 -18.77
CA MET A 1 -5.20 -14.49 -17.58
C MET A 1 -4.08 -14.24 -16.59
N ARG A 2 -4.10 -13.09 -15.87
CA ARG A 2 -2.98 -12.72 -14.95
C ARG A 2 -3.29 -13.12 -13.50
N ASN A 3 -3.64 -14.39 -13.25
CA ASN A 3 -3.99 -14.87 -11.90
C ASN A 3 -2.80 -14.82 -10.92
N TRP A 4 -1.57 -14.87 -11.43
CA TRP A 4 -0.34 -14.72 -10.65
C TRP A 4 -0.26 -13.34 -9.96
N ALA A 5 -0.98 -12.31 -10.43
CA ALA A 5 -1.04 -11.00 -9.81
C ALA A 5 -1.61 -11.02 -8.38
N PHE A 6 -2.41 -12.04 -8.04
CA PHE A 6 -2.90 -12.22 -6.68
C PHE A 6 -1.82 -12.62 -5.68
N TYR A 7 -0.72 -13.23 -6.13
CA TYR A 7 0.28 -13.86 -5.27
C TYR A 7 1.51 -13.01 -5.03
N LEU A 8 1.92 -12.20 -6.01
CA LEU A 8 3.16 -11.42 -5.95
C LEU A 8 2.92 -10.00 -5.47
N PRO A 9 3.74 -9.47 -4.53
CA PRO A 9 3.64 -8.09 -4.07
C PRO A 9 3.71 -7.09 -5.23
N PHE A 10 2.93 -6.01 -5.12
CA PHE A 10 2.85 -4.93 -6.09
C PHE A 10 2.20 -5.29 -7.43
N CYS A 11 2.09 -6.58 -7.76
CA CYS A 11 1.56 -7.03 -9.05
C CYS A 11 0.05 -6.80 -9.20
N TYR A 12 -0.71 -6.88 -8.10
CA TYR A 12 -2.14 -6.59 -8.14
C TYR A 12 -2.40 -5.11 -8.49
N THR A 13 -1.65 -4.21 -7.91
CA THR A 13 -1.74 -2.78 -8.21
C THR A 13 -1.38 -2.50 -9.67
N LEU A 14 -0.25 -3.03 -10.15
CA LEU A 14 0.22 -2.78 -11.51
C LEU A 14 -0.72 -3.30 -12.59
N PHE A 15 -1.29 -4.48 -12.41
CA PHE A 15 -1.98 -5.18 -13.49
C PHE A 15 -3.50 -5.20 -13.39
N ILE A 16 -4.05 -4.84 -12.22
CA ILE A 16 -5.48 -4.84 -11.98
C ILE A 16 -5.98 -3.45 -11.59
N ARG A 17 -5.26 -2.73 -10.72
CA ARG A 17 -5.69 -1.41 -10.26
C ARG A 17 -5.35 -0.29 -11.23
N PHE A 18 -4.18 -0.31 -11.87
CA PHE A 18 -3.83 0.66 -12.90
C PHE A 18 -4.45 0.23 -14.24
N SER A 19 -5.63 0.75 -14.53
CA SER A 19 -6.32 0.51 -15.80
C SER A 19 -5.81 1.41 -16.95
N LYS A 20 -5.18 2.55 -16.62
CA LYS A 20 -4.66 3.55 -17.55
C LYS A 20 -3.22 3.92 -17.22
N VAL A 21 -2.43 4.23 -18.24
CA VAL A 21 -1.04 4.71 -18.07
C VAL A 21 -0.98 6.00 -17.23
N SER A 22 -1.98 6.88 -17.35
CA SER A 22 -2.06 8.10 -16.54
C SER A 22 -2.12 7.82 -15.03
N GLN A 23 -2.80 6.77 -14.60
CA GLN A 23 -2.87 6.37 -13.19
C GLN A 23 -1.50 5.89 -12.67
N PHE A 24 -0.74 5.18 -13.51
CA PHE A 24 0.62 4.79 -13.19
C PHE A 24 1.54 6.01 -13.06
N ILE A 25 1.49 6.94 -14.03
CA ILE A 25 2.28 8.18 -14.00
C ILE A 25 1.93 9.02 -12.76
N SER A 26 0.64 9.19 -12.47
CA SER A 26 0.18 9.90 -11.27
C SER A 26 0.71 9.23 -9.99
N TRP A 27 0.66 7.91 -9.92
CA TRP A 27 1.19 7.18 -8.77
C TRP A 27 2.71 7.37 -8.62
N VAL A 28 3.48 7.33 -9.70
CA VAL A 28 4.92 7.61 -9.67
C VAL A 28 5.19 9.02 -9.17
N ALA A 29 4.47 10.01 -9.72
CA ALA A 29 4.67 11.42 -9.37
C ALA A 29 4.27 11.74 -7.92
N ILE A 30 3.15 11.17 -7.44
CA ILE A 30 2.58 11.51 -6.13
C ILE A 30 3.15 10.64 -5.01
N TYR A 31 3.56 9.40 -5.29
CA TYR A 31 4.01 8.46 -4.27
C TYR A 31 5.50 8.11 -4.39
N ILE A 32 5.94 7.60 -5.54
CA ILE A 32 7.32 7.10 -5.68
C ILE A 32 8.34 8.21 -5.58
N ILE A 33 8.19 9.29 -6.36
CA ILE A 33 9.18 10.39 -6.38
C ILE A 33 9.30 11.03 -4.99
N PRO A 34 8.23 11.46 -4.31
CA PRO A 34 8.35 12.08 -2.99
C PRO A 34 8.96 11.17 -1.93
N THR A 35 8.51 9.92 -1.86
CA THR A 35 9.05 8.97 -0.87
C THR A 35 10.49 8.58 -1.18
N LEU A 36 10.88 8.51 -2.46
CA LEU A 36 12.26 8.29 -2.88
C LEU A 36 13.17 9.47 -2.48
N LEU A 37 12.71 10.70 -2.69
CA LEU A 37 13.47 11.90 -2.30
C LEU A 37 13.67 11.98 -0.78
N VAL A 38 12.62 11.68 0.00
CA VAL A 38 12.74 11.61 1.46
C VAL A 38 13.72 10.51 1.85
N PHE A 39 13.60 9.33 1.26
CA PHE A 39 14.49 8.21 1.55
C PHE A 39 15.95 8.55 1.20
N LEU A 40 16.19 9.17 0.06
CA LEU A 40 17.51 9.62 -0.39
C LEU A 40 18.12 10.65 0.55
N SER A 41 17.30 11.54 1.12
CA SER A 41 17.78 12.62 2.02
C SER A 41 18.29 12.12 3.38
N PHE A 42 17.85 10.94 3.82
CA PHE A 42 18.16 10.40 5.15
C PHE A 42 18.97 9.10 5.13
N TYR A 43 19.20 8.51 3.95
CA TYR A 43 19.90 7.25 3.84
C TYR A 43 21.40 7.46 3.61
N GLU A 44 22.23 7.06 4.57
CA GLU A 44 23.67 7.35 4.59
C GLU A 44 24.54 6.20 4.04
N LYS A 45 23.96 5.00 3.79
CA LYS A 45 24.69 3.85 3.26
C LYS A 45 24.80 3.95 1.73
N GLY A 46 25.69 3.11 1.12
CA GLY A 46 25.98 3.17 -0.32
C GLY A 46 24.75 3.00 -1.23
N MET A 47 24.86 3.47 -2.47
CA MET A 47 23.77 3.53 -3.47
C MET A 47 23.07 2.20 -3.71
N PHE A 48 23.79 1.09 -3.75
CA PHE A 48 23.18 -0.23 -3.96
C PHE A 48 22.27 -0.61 -2.78
N SER A 49 22.76 -0.44 -1.55
CA SER A 49 21.96 -0.69 -0.34
C SER A 49 20.74 0.23 -0.26
N PHE A 50 20.90 1.51 -0.64
CA PHE A 50 19.80 2.48 -0.74
C PHE A 50 18.69 1.98 -1.68
N LEU A 51 19.03 1.63 -2.92
CA LEU A 51 18.05 1.17 -3.91
C LEU A 51 17.36 -0.11 -3.46
N LEU A 52 18.10 -1.05 -2.89
CA LEU A 52 17.57 -2.31 -2.39
C LEU A 52 16.60 -2.09 -1.23
N CYS A 53 17.00 -1.32 -0.20
CA CYS A 53 16.14 -1.04 0.95
C CYS A 53 14.88 -0.25 0.56
N TYR A 54 15.01 0.74 -0.32
CA TYR A 54 13.86 1.48 -0.82
C TYR A 54 12.89 0.58 -1.59
N PHE A 55 13.38 -0.21 -2.53
CA PHE A 55 12.57 -1.14 -3.31
C PHE A 55 11.84 -2.15 -2.42
N LEU A 56 12.55 -2.80 -1.48
CA LEU A 56 11.94 -3.75 -0.54
C LEU A 56 10.89 -3.06 0.36
N SER A 57 11.13 -1.81 0.75
CA SER A 57 10.18 -1.02 1.55
C SER A 57 8.89 -0.73 0.78
N VAL A 58 8.98 -0.32 -0.48
CA VAL A 58 7.81 -0.14 -1.35
C VAL A 58 7.06 -1.46 -1.54
N MET A 59 7.78 -2.55 -1.78
CA MET A 59 7.17 -3.88 -1.95
C MET A 59 6.43 -4.33 -0.68
N LEU A 60 6.97 -4.08 0.52
CA LEU A 60 6.32 -4.44 1.78
C LEU A 60 5.05 -3.64 2.02
N VAL A 61 5.08 -2.32 1.85
CA VAL A 61 3.91 -1.44 1.98
C VAL A 61 2.81 -1.89 1.02
N TYR A 62 3.16 -2.12 -0.25
CA TYR A 62 2.19 -2.55 -1.25
C TYR A 62 1.70 -3.97 -1.04
N ASN A 63 2.51 -4.87 -0.49
CA ASN A 63 2.05 -6.21 -0.14
C ASN A 63 0.86 -6.15 0.82
N TYR A 64 0.94 -5.37 1.89
CA TYR A 64 -0.15 -5.22 2.86
C TYR A 64 -1.31 -4.39 2.31
N TYR A 65 -1.02 -3.35 1.54
CA TYR A 65 -2.03 -2.52 0.90
C TYR A 65 -2.87 -3.31 -0.11
N GLU A 66 -2.25 -4.22 -0.86
CA GLU A 66 -2.91 -5.09 -1.83
C GLU A 66 -3.81 -6.16 -1.20
N ILE A 67 -3.54 -6.60 0.03
CA ILE A 67 -4.47 -7.45 0.79
C ILE A 67 -5.82 -6.75 0.92
N GLY A 68 -5.81 -5.47 1.31
CA GLY A 68 -7.02 -4.66 1.38
C GLY A 68 -7.68 -4.42 0.02
N TYR A 69 -6.90 -4.23 -1.02
CA TYR A 69 -7.39 -4.09 -2.39
C TYR A 69 -8.08 -5.37 -2.88
N ILE A 70 -7.45 -6.54 -2.69
CA ILE A 70 -8.03 -7.84 -3.07
C ILE A 70 -9.35 -8.04 -2.35
N GLN A 71 -9.40 -7.81 -1.03
CA GLN A 71 -10.61 -7.92 -0.25
C GLN A 71 -11.70 -6.94 -0.73
N ASN A 72 -11.32 -5.70 -1.03
CA ASN A 72 -12.27 -4.71 -1.54
C ASN A 72 -12.87 -5.14 -2.89
N ASP A 73 -12.04 -5.62 -3.82
CA ASP A 73 -12.47 -5.98 -5.18
C ASP A 73 -13.18 -7.34 -5.26
N THR A 74 -13.15 -8.16 -4.19
CA THR A 74 -13.75 -9.51 -4.20
C THR A 74 -14.89 -9.67 -3.22
N GLU A 75 -14.75 -9.16 -1.98
CA GLU A 75 -15.73 -9.36 -0.92
C GLU A 75 -16.58 -8.12 -0.66
N THR A 76 -15.95 -6.93 -0.63
CA THR A 76 -16.64 -5.71 -0.26
C THR A 76 -17.61 -5.25 -1.34
N ILE A 77 -17.28 -5.45 -2.61
CA ILE A 77 -18.16 -5.16 -3.75
C ILE A 77 -19.53 -5.84 -3.67
N LYS A 78 -19.63 -6.96 -2.97
CA LYS A 78 -20.92 -7.67 -2.77
C LYS A 78 -21.91 -6.87 -1.92
N LYS A 79 -21.43 -5.87 -1.16
CA LYS A 79 -22.20 -5.00 -0.28
C LYS A 79 -22.51 -3.64 -0.92
N GLU A 80 -22.04 -3.38 -2.13
CA GLU A 80 -22.23 -2.11 -2.83
C GLU A 80 -23.39 -2.18 -3.81
N ASN A 81 -24.22 -1.13 -3.86
CA ASN A 81 -25.33 -1.04 -4.80
C ASN A 81 -24.84 -0.90 -6.26
N ASN A 82 -23.77 -0.13 -6.47
CA ASN A 82 -23.16 0.11 -7.77
C ASN A 82 -21.65 -0.17 -7.71
N PRO A 83 -21.22 -1.45 -7.69
CA PRO A 83 -19.83 -1.79 -7.50
C PRO A 83 -18.98 -1.48 -8.75
N THR A 84 -17.79 -0.93 -8.55
CA THR A 84 -16.79 -0.82 -9.62
C THR A 84 -16.11 -2.16 -9.82
N LEU A 85 -16.52 -2.90 -10.83
CA LEU A 85 -15.95 -4.22 -11.16
C LEU A 85 -14.58 -4.05 -11.84
N ARG A 86 -13.51 -4.46 -11.16
CA ARG A 86 -12.14 -4.49 -11.69
C ARG A 86 -11.69 -5.89 -12.10
N LEU A 87 -12.30 -6.90 -11.54
CA LEU A 87 -12.02 -8.30 -11.82
C LEU A 87 -13.05 -8.89 -12.78
N THR A 88 -12.60 -9.73 -13.69
CA THR A 88 -13.50 -10.53 -14.54
C THR A 88 -14.19 -11.62 -13.72
N MET A 89 -15.31 -12.15 -14.21
CA MET A 89 -16.02 -13.25 -13.55
C MET A 89 -15.13 -14.48 -13.34
N ILE A 90 -14.23 -14.75 -14.27
CA ILE A 90 -13.28 -15.87 -14.18
C ILE A 90 -12.26 -15.64 -13.07
N GLN A 91 -11.77 -14.40 -12.92
CA GLN A 91 -10.86 -14.04 -11.82
C GLN A 91 -11.55 -14.10 -10.45
N LEU A 92 -12.81 -13.70 -10.36
CA LEU A 92 -13.60 -13.84 -9.13
C LEU A 92 -13.84 -15.30 -8.76
N GLN A 93 -14.11 -16.16 -9.75
CA GLN A 93 -14.25 -17.60 -9.53
C GLN A 93 -12.91 -18.22 -9.09
N TYR A 94 -11.82 -17.83 -9.74
CA TYR A 94 -10.47 -18.25 -9.35
C TYR A 94 -10.14 -17.83 -7.91
N TYR A 95 -10.41 -16.57 -7.52
CA TYR A 95 -10.24 -16.11 -6.15
C TYR A 95 -11.02 -16.98 -5.15
N LYS A 96 -12.31 -17.29 -5.41
CA LYS A 96 -13.14 -18.10 -4.52
C LYS A 96 -12.55 -19.48 -4.26
N SER A 97 -11.93 -20.11 -5.27
CA SER A 97 -11.33 -21.44 -5.13
C SER A 97 -9.94 -21.42 -4.51
N HIS A 98 -9.22 -20.27 -4.50
CA HIS A 98 -7.84 -20.17 -4.08
C HIS A 98 -7.59 -19.13 -2.97
N PHE A 99 -8.63 -18.60 -2.31
CA PHE A 99 -8.49 -17.48 -1.40
C PHE A 99 -7.49 -17.74 -0.26
N ILE A 100 -7.47 -18.95 0.33
CA ILE A 100 -6.52 -19.32 1.39
C ILE A 100 -5.09 -19.20 0.86
N LEU A 101 -4.82 -19.77 -0.32
CA LEU A 101 -3.48 -19.75 -0.91
C LEU A 101 -3.03 -18.32 -1.25
N ILE A 102 -3.95 -17.48 -1.75
CA ILE A 102 -3.69 -16.07 -2.04
C ILE A 102 -3.27 -15.33 -0.78
N TYR A 103 -4.05 -15.39 0.30
CA TYR A 103 -3.70 -14.69 1.54
C TYR A 103 -2.48 -15.28 2.25
N SER A 104 -2.31 -16.59 2.22
CA SER A 104 -1.09 -17.24 2.76
C SER A 104 0.17 -16.78 2.03
N SER A 105 0.12 -16.64 0.70
CA SER A 105 1.25 -16.11 -0.06
C SER A 105 1.57 -14.65 0.30
N ARG A 106 0.56 -13.83 0.54
CA ARG A 106 0.73 -12.43 0.97
C ARG A 106 1.35 -12.33 2.37
N ILE A 107 0.93 -13.18 3.30
CA ILE A 107 1.53 -13.26 4.63
C ILE A 107 2.98 -13.73 4.53
N PHE A 108 3.25 -14.75 3.74
CA PHE A 108 4.61 -15.23 3.48
C PHE A 108 5.52 -14.11 2.95
N TRP A 109 5.07 -13.37 1.92
CA TRP A 109 5.83 -12.22 1.40
C TRP A 109 6.02 -11.12 2.44
N GLY A 110 5.00 -10.83 3.25
CA GLY A 110 5.10 -9.86 4.33
C GLY A 110 6.20 -10.22 5.32
N ILE A 111 6.26 -11.49 5.76
CA ILE A 111 7.29 -11.99 6.66
C ILE A 111 8.67 -11.95 5.99
N LEU A 112 8.78 -12.46 4.76
CA LEU A 112 10.05 -12.52 4.03
C LEU A 112 10.63 -11.12 3.79
N LEU A 113 9.83 -10.17 3.32
CA LEU A 113 10.26 -8.79 3.07
C LEU A 113 10.66 -8.08 4.37
N SER A 114 9.90 -8.30 5.46
CA SER A 114 10.22 -7.74 6.77
C SER A 114 11.55 -8.30 7.30
N LEU A 115 11.78 -9.59 7.14
CA LEU A 115 13.04 -10.24 7.55
C LEU A 115 14.23 -9.71 6.75
N LEU A 116 14.10 -9.61 5.42
CA LEU A 116 15.15 -9.06 4.56
C LEU A 116 15.50 -7.62 4.94
N LEU A 117 14.51 -6.79 5.19
CA LEU A 117 14.72 -5.41 5.63
C LEU A 117 15.36 -5.33 7.02
N TYR A 118 14.97 -6.19 7.95
CA TYR A 118 15.57 -6.27 9.27
C TYR A 118 17.05 -6.67 9.22
N LEU A 119 17.42 -7.57 8.30
CA LEU A 119 18.82 -7.97 8.10
C LEU A 119 19.68 -6.88 7.43
N LEU A 120 19.06 -5.96 6.70
CA LEU A 120 19.74 -4.88 5.98
C LEU A 120 19.85 -3.57 6.79
N SER A 121 19.02 -3.39 7.83
CA SER A 121 18.95 -2.14 8.59
C SER A 121 18.48 -2.36 10.02
N ASP A 122 19.20 -1.75 10.96
CA ASP A 122 18.93 -1.85 12.40
C ASP A 122 17.70 -1.03 12.85
N SER A 123 17.26 -0.04 12.06
CA SER A 123 16.24 0.94 12.45
C SER A 123 14.85 0.69 11.84
N VAL A 124 14.60 -0.52 11.34
CA VAL A 124 13.41 -0.82 10.50
C VAL A 124 12.14 -1.17 11.29
N SER A 125 12.22 -1.31 12.61
CA SER A 125 11.11 -1.80 13.43
C SER A 125 9.84 -0.94 13.33
N TYR A 126 9.97 0.39 13.43
CA TYR A 126 8.84 1.32 13.31
C TYR A 126 8.18 1.26 11.92
N PHE A 127 8.99 1.12 10.87
CA PHE A 127 8.51 0.94 9.50
C PHE A 127 7.70 -0.36 9.35
N ILE A 128 8.19 -1.48 9.88
CA ILE A 128 7.47 -2.77 9.83
C ILE A 128 6.15 -2.67 10.59
N CYS A 129 6.16 -2.13 11.82
CA CYS A 129 4.94 -1.94 12.60
C CYS A 129 3.91 -1.06 11.89
N SER A 130 4.33 0.06 11.28
CA SER A 130 3.44 0.94 10.53
C SER A 130 2.87 0.27 9.28
N SER A 131 3.65 -0.59 8.62
CA SER A 131 3.21 -1.36 7.47
C SER A 131 2.14 -2.41 7.86
N ILE A 132 2.29 -3.05 9.02
CA ILE A 132 1.26 -3.96 9.57
C ILE A 132 -0.01 -3.19 9.95
N LEU A 133 0.12 -1.98 10.48
CA LEU A 133 -1.03 -1.12 10.81
C LEU A 133 -1.89 -0.81 9.57
N LEU A 134 -1.30 -0.72 8.37
CA LEU A 134 -2.06 -0.60 7.12
C LEU A 134 -3.05 -1.76 6.94
N LEU A 135 -2.63 -2.98 7.24
CA LEU A 135 -3.51 -4.16 7.11
C LEU A 135 -4.71 -4.05 8.05
N LEU A 136 -4.48 -3.67 9.31
CA LEU A 136 -5.55 -3.51 10.30
C LEU A 136 -6.52 -2.40 9.90
N LEU A 137 -6.02 -1.25 9.46
CA LEU A 137 -6.86 -0.15 8.98
C LEU A 137 -7.68 -0.52 7.76
N TYR A 138 -7.10 -1.30 6.83
CA TYR A 138 -7.85 -1.77 5.68
C TYR A 138 -9.01 -2.69 6.06
N GLN A 139 -8.84 -3.54 7.07
CA GLN A 139 -9.93 -4.37 7.58
C GLN A 139 -11.08 -3.52 8.10
N VAL A 140 -10.77 -2.46 8.86
CA VAL A 140 -11.79 -1.51 9.34
C VAL A 140 -12.42 -0.77 8.17
N TYR A 141 -11.63 -0.22 7.26
CA TYR A 141 -12.09 0.51 6.07
C TYR A 141 -13.05 -0.32 5.21
N ASN A 142 -12.73 -1.58 4.96
CA ASN A 142 -13.55 -2.47 4.13
C ASN A 142 -14.87 -2.89 4.80
N ASN A 143 -14.98 -2.77 6.13
CA ASN A 143 -16.20 -3.09 6.88
C ASN A 143 -17.12 -1.88 7.13
N VAL A 144 -16.56 -0.67 7.13
CA VAL A 144 -17.32 0.57 7.38
C VAL A 144 -17.85 1.12 6.05
N ARG A 145 -19.15 1.46 5.99
CA ARG A 145 -19.85 1.96 4.79
C ARG A 145 -20.70 3.20 5.11
N ASN A 146 -20.14 4.15 5.84
CA ASN A 146 -20.77 5.42 6.19
C ASN A 146 -19.80 6.59 5.91
N ARG A 147 -20.17 7.81 6.27
CA ARG A 147 -19.32 9.01 6.09
C ARG A 147 -17.93 8.89 6.74
N PHE A 148 -17.78 8.01 7.74
CA PHE A 148 -16.50 7.74 8.39
C PHE A 148 -15.49 7.04 7.46
N THR A 149 -15.96 6.47 6.35
CA THR A 149 -15.09 5.85 5.31
C THR A 149 -14.10 6.86 4.71
N LEU A 150 -14.49 8.14 4.57
CA LEU A 150 -13.60 9.19 4.08
C LEU A 150 -12.43 9.43 5.05
N PHE A 151 -12.71 9.48 6.35
CA PHE A 151 -11.69 9.62 7.39
C PHE A 151 -10.75 8.41 7.42
N LEU A 152 -11.28 7.20 7.35
CA LEU A 152 -10.46 5.98 7.27
C LEU A 152 -9.58 5.94 6.02
N HIS A 153 -10.11 6.41 4.88
CA HIS A 153 -9.31 6.54 3.66
C HIS A 153 -8.15 7.52 3.85
N PHE A 154 -8.40 8.66 4.47
CA PHE A 154 -7.37 9.64 4.79
C PHE A 154 -6.28 9.04 5.68
N LEU A 155 -6.64 8.30 6.73
CA LEU A 155 -5.69 7.58 7.58
C LEU A 155 -4.87 6.54 6.79
N LEU A 156 -5.50 5.78 5.89
CA LEU A 156 -4.79 4.83 5.02
C LEU A 156 -3.77 5.53 4.12
N VAL A 157 -4.10 6.70 3.58
CA VAL A 157 -3.18 7.49 2.76
C VAL A 157 -2.02 7.99 3.61
N ILE A 158 -2.28 8.55 4.80
CA ILE A 158 -1.25 9.00 5.74
C ILE A 158 -0.26 7.87 6.04
N ILE A 159 -0.76 6.72 6.49
CA ILE A 159 0.12 5.62 6.92
C ILE A 159 0.89 5.07 5.73
N ARG A 160 0.30 4.99 4.55
CA ARG A 160 1.02 4.57 3.34
C ARG A 160 2.24 5.44 3.05
N TYR A 161 2.12 6.78 3.21
CA TYR A 161 3.23 7.70 3.03
C TYR A 161 4.20 7.65 4.21
N TRP A 162 3.68 7.69 5.45
CA TRP A 162 4.50 7.71 6.65
C TRP A 162 5.25 6.40 6.89
N ALA A 163 4.72 5.26 6.47
CA ALA A 163 5.40 3.98 6.64
C ALA A 163 6.84 4.05 6.13
N ILE A 164 7.08 4.55 4.91
CA ILE A 164 8.44 4.68 4.34
C ILE A 164 9.26 5.73 5.09
N ILE A 165 8.63 6.80 5.54
CA ILE A 165 9.29 7.88 6.29
C ILE A 165 9.74 7.41 7.67
N LEU A 166 8.94 6.57 8.34
CA LEU A 166 9.25 5.96 9.64
C LEU A 166 10.42 4.95 9.61
N TYR A 167 10.99 4.71 8.45
CA TYR A 167 12.28 4.02 8.33
C TYR A 167 13.41 4.80 9.01
N PHE A 168 13.26 6.12 9.16
CA PHE A 168 14.25 7.03 9.74
C PHE A 168 13.72 7.70 11.01
N PRO A 169 14.61 8.09 11.95
CA PRO A 169 14.24 8.89 13.12
C PRO A 169 13.95 10.34 12.73
N ILE A 170 12.80 10.59 12.13
CA ILE A 170 12.39 11.91 11.64
C ILE A 170 11.57 12.66 12.69
N SER A 171 11.75 13.98 12.77
CA SER A 171 11.00 14.84 13.69
C SER A 171 9.50 14.86 13.36
N LEU A 172 8.67 14.96 14.40
CA LEU A 172 7.21 15.05 14.25
C LEU A 172 6.82 16.28 13.40
N SER A 173 7.52 17.40 13.53
CA SER A 173 7.26 18.60 12.74
C SER A 173 7.44 18.36 11.24
N PHE A 174 8.48 17.63 10.83
CA PHE A 174 8.68 17.26 9.44
C PHE A 174 7.59 16.31 8.93
N MET A 175 7.18 15.35 9.75
CA MET A 175 6.06 14.45 9.41
C MET A 175 4.75 15.24 9.23
N CYS A 176 4.45 16.20 10.11
CA CYS A 176 3.29 17.08 9.96
C CYS A 176 3.35 17.92 8.68
N TYR A 177 4.54 18.43 8.32
CA TYR A 177 4.74 19.16 7.06
C TYR A 177 4.45 18.30 5.84
N LEU A 178 4.88 17.04 5.86
CA LEU A 178 4.59 16.09 4.77
C LEU A 178 3.11 15.74 4.66
N LEU A 179 2.34 15.80 5.75
CA LEU A 179 0.87 15.67 5.71
C LEU A 179 0.22 16.68 4.78
N LEU A 180 0.66 17.94 4.86
CA LEU A 180 0.11 19.03 4.07
C LEU A 180 0.38 18.86 2.57
N LEU A 181 1.51 18.25 2.21
CA LEU A 181 1.92 18.13 0.81
C LEU A 181 1.14 17.02 0.05
N PHE A 182 0.89 15.87 0.65
CA PHE A 182 0.34 14.71 -0.08
C PHE A 182 -1.00 14.20 0.45
N PRO A 183 -1.13 13.80 1.72
CA PRO A 183 -2.38 13.23 2.21
C PRO A 183 -3.55 14.20 2.20
N VAL A 184 -3.30 15.49 2.52
CA VAL A 184 -4.35 16.52 2.55
C VAL A 184 -4.85 16.82 1.14
N LEU A 185 -3.98 16.93 0.14
CA LEU A 185 -4.39 17.13 -1.25
C LEU A 185 -5.26 15.97 -1.75
N ASN A 186 -4.88 14.74 -1.44
CA ASN A 186 -5.68 13.56 -1.81
C ASN A 186 -7.03 13.52 -1.09
N LEU A 187 -7.10 13.98 0.17
CA LEU A 187 -8.36 14.12 0.89
C LEU A 187 -9.28 15.17 0.23
N LEU A 188 -8.73 16.32 -0.16
CA LEU A 188 -9.49 17.38 -0.83
C LEU A 188 -10.05 16.93 -2.16
N GLU A 189 -9.23 16.26 -2.98
CA GLU A 189 -9.66 15.68 -4.25
C GLU A 189 -10.84 14.72 -4.05
N ARG A 190 -10.71 13.77 -3.12
CA ARG A 190 -11.73 12.77 -2.87
C ARG A 190 -12.99 13.31 -2.17
N SER A 191 -12.89 14.42 -1.45
CA SER A 191 -14.05 15.05 -0.82
C SER A 191 -14.89 15.85 -1.81
N SER A 192 -14.36 16.17 -2.99
CA SER A 192 -15.05 16.88 -4.07
C SER A 192 -15.78 15.94 -5.05
N GLU A 193 -15.54 14.64 -4.97
CA GLU A 193 -16.24 13.59 -5.73
C GLU A 193 -17.56 13.17 -5.03
#